data_32f484610563a9be7d53ab42492c6efd
#
_entry.id   32f484610563a9be7d53ab42492c6efd
#
_cell.length_a   1.000
_cell.length_b   1.000
_cell.length_c   1.000
_cell.angle_alpha   90.00
_cell.angle_beta   90.00
_cell.angle_gamma   90.00
#
_symmetry.space_group_name_H-M   'P 1'
#
loop_
_entity.id
_entity.type
_entity.pdbx_description
1 polymer ?
#
loop_
_entity_poly.entity_id
_entity_poly.type
_entity_poly.pdbx_seq_one_letter_code
_entity_poly.pdbx_strand_id
1 'polypeptide(L)'
;MNILIIGSKITLRKISEEIIDKVEAINFLDTTTNNYLNWGLSKTNKIKYYSGDIKKIDTLVDAGLNESDIIIVHSENDTESLFIAQKSKINANSTIFVILEDLVLAEIFESLGFIIFDSHNLKITKLLNKLGN
;
A
#
# COMPACT_ATOMS: atom_id res chain seq x y z
N MET A 1 14.36 1.66 1.46
CA MET A 1 13.33 0.74 0.96
C MET A 1 12.39 1.44 0.00
N ASN A 2 11.93 0.71 -0.99
CA ASN A 2 10.96 1.19 -1.97
C ASN A 2 9.56 0.71 -1.59
N ILE A 3 8.59 1.61 -1.61
CA ILE A 3 7.23 1.36 -1.17
C ILE A 3 6.26 1.52 -2.35
N LEU A 4 5.34 0.59 -2.51
CA LEU A 4 4.20 0.72 -3.42
C LEU A 4 2.93 0.85 -2.59
N ILE A 5 2.20 1.94 -2.79
CA ILE A 5 0.95 2.22 -2.10
C ILE A 5 -0.19 2.15 -3.10
N ILE A 6 -1.16 1.28 -2.86
CA ILE A 6 -2.27 1.05 -3.77
C ILE A 6 -3.57 1.54 -3.13
N GLY A 7 -4.18 2.52 -3.76
CA GLY A 7 -5.37 3.19 -3.26
C GLY A 7 -5.11 4.64 -2.89
N SER A 8 -6.16 5.34 -2.49
CA SER A 8 -6.10 6.76 -2.13
C SER A 8 -6.95 7.10 -0.90
N LYS A 9 -7.24 6.11 -0.06
CA LYS A 9 -7.95 6.35 1.21
C LYS A 9 -7.10 7.22 2.13
N ILE A 10 -7.77 7.95 3.03
CA ILE A 10 -7.11 8.86 3.96
C ILE A 10 -6.08 8.15 4.86
N THR A 11 -6.29 6.89 5.17
CA THR A 11 -5.33 6.07 5.92
C THR A 11 -3.97 6.03 5.23
N LEU A 12 -3.97 5.88 3.90
CA LEU A 12 -2.75 5.81 3.11
C LEU A 12 -2.04 7.16 3.07
N ARG A 13 -2.79 8.26 3.03
CA ARG A 13 -2.21 9.59 3.13
C ARG A 13 -1.49 9.78 4.47
N LYS A 14 -2.15 9.40 5.57
CA LYS A 14 -1.56 9.50 6.91
C LYS A 14 -0.29 8.68 7.03
N ILE A 15 -0.31 7.45 6.52
CA ILE A 15 0.88 6.59 6.52
C ILE A 15 1.99 7.24 5.71
N SER A 16 1.68 7.73 4.53
CA SER A 16 2.68 8.34 3.63
C SER A 16 3.37 9.54 4.28
N GLU A 17 2.61 10.39 4.96
CA GLU A 17 3.15 11.54 5.67
C GLU A 17 4.15 11.12 6.75
N GLU A 18 3.91 10.00 7.42
CA GLU A 18 4.80 9.53 8.48
C GLU A 18 6.07 8.85 7.96
N ILE A 19 6.02 8.20 6.79
CA ILE A 19 7.13 7.39 6.30
C ILE A 19 7.99 8.05 5.23
N ILE A 20 7.54 9.17 4.63
CA ILE A 20 8.20 9.76 3.47
C ILE A 20 9.68 10.09 3.72
N ASP A 21 10.02 10.51 4.93
CA ASP A 21 11.41 10.82 5.28
C ASP A 21 12.25 9.60 5.63
N LYS A 22 11.62 8.43 5.70
CA LYS A 22 12.26 7.17 6.14
C LYS A 22 12.51 6.19 5.00
N VAL A 23 12.09 6.51 3.78
CA VAL A 23 12.13 5.61 2.63
C VAL A 23 12.87 6.24 1.45
N GLU A 24 13.31 5.43 0.52
CA GLU A 24 14.00 5.88 -0.69
C GLU A 24 13.03 6.35 -1.77
N ALA A 25 11.91 5.63 -1.92
CA ALA A 25 10.91 5.95 -2.93
C ALA A 25 9.54 5.46 -2.51
N ILE A 26 8.50 6.21 -2.91
CA ILE A 26 7.10 5.82 -2.77
C ILE A 26 6.45 5.96 -4.13
N ASN A 27 5.90 4.86 -4.64
CA ASN A 27 5.05 4.85 -5.82
C ASN A 27 3.60 4.73 -5.36
N PHE A 28 2.74 5.61 -5.85
CA PHE A 28 1.31 5.58 -5.59
C PHE A 28 0.58 5.07 -6.82
N LEU A 29 -0.39 4.20 -6.61
CA LEU A 29 -1.21 3.64 -7.68
C LEU A 29 -2.68 3.69 -7.31
N ASP A 30 -3.51 4.25 -8.17
CA ASP A 30 -4.96 4.17 -8.09
C ASP A 30 -5.56 4.17 -9.49
N THR A 31 -6.88 4.13 -9.58
CA THR A 31 -7.59 4.15 -10.87
C THR A 31 -7.36 5.45 -11.64
N THR A 32 -7.15 6.55 -10.93
CA THR A 32 -6.76 7.84 -11.51
C THR A 32 -5.79 8.58 -10.59
N THR A 33 -4.82 9.27 -11.15
CA THR A 33 -3.89 10.10 -10.38
C THR A 33 -4.57 11.33 -9.78
N ASN A 34 -5.75 11.72 -10.29
CA ASN A 34 -6.54 12.81 -9.74
C ASN A 34 -6.89 12.59 -8.27
N ASN A 35 -6.98 11.34 -7.82
CA ASN A 35 -7.27 11.01 -6.43
C ASN A 35 -6.20 11.51 -5.45
N TYR A 36 -5.00 11.85 -5.93
CA TYR A 36 -3.87 12.33 -5.12
C TYR A 36 -3.68 13.83 -5.15
N LEU A 37 -4.47 14.60 -5.93
CA LEU A 37 -4.24 16.03 -6.17
C LEU A 37 -4.20 16.88 -4.90
N ASN A 38 -4.99 16.54 -3.89
CA ASN A 38 -5.11 17.31 -2.67
C ASN A 38 -4.32 16.74 -1.49
N TRP A 39 -3.41 15.81 -1.75
CA TRP A 39 -2.67 15.16 -0.67
C TRP A 39 -1.63 16.05 0.00
N GLY A 40 -1.09 17.03 -0.72
CA GLY A 40 -0.17 18.01 -0.13
C GLY A 40 1.17 17.44 0.27
N LEU A 41 1.56 16.29 -0.26
CA LEU A 41 2.88 15.73 -0.02
C LEU A 41 3.94 16.59 -0.70
N SER A 42 5.08 16.78 -0.06
CA SER A 42 6.19 17.54 -0.60
C SER A 42 6.61 16.98 -1.95
N LYS A 43 6.81 17.90 -2.93
CA LYS A 43 7.34 17.51 -4.22
C LYS A 43 8.80 17.10 -4.04
N THR A 44 9.06 15.80 -4.16
CA THR A 44 10.40 15.25 -4.10
C THR A 44 10.59 14.26 -5.23
N ASN A 45 11.84 13.94 -5.55
CA ASN A 45 12.14 12.90 -6.52
C ASN A 45 11.76 11.48 -6.02
N LYS A 46 11.38 11.40 -4.75
CA LYS A 46 10.99 10.12 -4.11
C LYS A 46 9.61 9.64 -4.54
N ILE A 47 8.72 10.54 -4.98
CA ILE A 47 7.31 10.23 -5.20
C ILE A 47 6.99 10.14 -6.68
N LYS A 48 6.33 9.05 -7.09
CA LYS A 48 5.77 8.88 -8.42
C LYS A 48 4.32 8.42 -8.30
N TYR A 49 3.49 8.86 -9.25
CA TYR A 49 2.06 8.54 -9.30
C TYR A 49 1.75 7.75 -10.56
N TYR A 50 1.01 6.66 -10.39
CA TYR A 50 0.59 5.76 -11.48
C TYR A 50 -0.92 5.58 -11.45
N SER A 51 -1.50 5.27 -12.61
CA SER A 51 -2.93 4.99 -12.73
C SER A 51 -3.17 3.83 -13.68
N GLY A 52 -4.30 3.15 -13.48
CA GLY A 52 -4.73 2.05 -14.33
C GLY A 52 -5.73 1.15 -13.61
N ASP A 53 -5.98 -0.01 -14.19
CA ASP A 53 -6.83 -1.01 -13.54
C ASP A 53 -6.02 -1.73 -12.45
N ILE A 54 -6.26 -1.35 -11.20
CA ILE A 54 -5.49 -1.83 -10.05
C ILE A 54 -5.67 -3.32 -9.74
N LYS A 55 -6.60 -3.99 -10.43
CA LYS A 55 -6.80 -5.42 -10.30
C LYS A 55 -6.02 -6.23 -11.33
N LYS A 56 -5.35 -5.56 -12.28
CA LYS A 56 -4.55 -6.22 -13.31
C LYS A 56 -3.09 -6.26 -12.93
N ILE A 57 -2.47 -7.43 -13.11
CA ILE A 57 -1.04 -7.62 -12.79
C ILE A 57 -0.14 -6.67 -13.60
N ASP A 58 -0.46 -6.41 -14.86
CA ASP A 58 0.35 -5.53 -15.69
C ASP A 58 0.39 -4.11 -15.11
N THR A 59 -0.74 -3.61 -14.60
CA THR A 59 -0.80 -2.31 -13.93
C THR A 59 0.06 -2.28 -12.67
N LEU A 60 -0.01 -3.34 -11.86
CA LEU A 60 0.79 -3.45 -10.64
C LEU A 60 2.29 -3.48 -10.97
N VAL A 61 2.68 -4.24 -11.98
CA VAL A 61 4.08 -4.33 -12.42
C VAL A 61 4.58 -2.99 -12.93
N ASP A 62 3.78 -2.30 -13.75
CA ASP A 62 4.14 -0.99 -14.27
C ASP A 62 4.34 0.05 -13.17
N ALA A 63 3.61 -0.08 -12.07
CA ALA A 63 3.73 0.79 -10.90
C ALA A 63 4.90 0.42 -9.97
N GLY A 64 5.63 -0.65 -10.28
CA GLY A 64 6.82 -1.03 -9.52
C GLY A 64 6.65 -2.18 -8.55
N LEU A 65 5.67 -3.07 -8.79
CA LEU A 65 5.42 -4.21 -7.91
C LEU A 65 6.69 -5.02 -7.63
N ASN A 66 7.45 -5.34 -8.68
CA ASN A 66 8.60 -6.23 -8.58
C ASN A 66 9.82 -5.56 -7.92
N GLU A 67 9.87 -4.24 -7.90
CA GLU A 67 10.95 -3.46 -7.31
C GLU A 67 10.62 -2.97 -5.90
N SER A 68 9.43 -3.26 -5.41
CA SER A 68 8.96 -2.78 -4.11
C SER A 68 9.35 -3.74 -2.98
N ASP A 69 9.89 -3.21 -1.92
CA ASP A 69 10.19 -3.97 -0.69
C ASP A 69 8.93 -4.14 0.16
N ILE A 70 8.07 -3.14 0.15
CA ILE A 70 6.84 -3.10 0.93
C ILE A 70 5.70 -2.65 0.03
N ILE A 71 4.56 -3.33 0.16
CA ILE A 71 3.33 -2.98 -0.53
C ILE A 71 2.26 -2.71 0.53
N ILE A 72 1.52 -1.61 0.37
CA ILE A 72 0.44 -1.23 1.29
C ILE A 72 -0.83 -1.03 0.48
N VAL A 73 -1.89 -1.76 0.83
CA VAL A 73 -3.14 -1.76 0.07
C VAL A 73 -4.30 -1.31 0.93
N HIS A 74 -5.05 -0.32 0.47
CA HIS A 74 -6.34 0.06 1.01
C HIS A 74 -7.22 0.57 -0.13
N SER A 75 -7.99 -0.33 -0.73
CA SER A 75 -8.82 -0.05 -1.89
C SER A 75 -10.26 0.30 -1.48
N GLU A 76 -11.19 0.24 -2.42
CA GLU A 76 -12.58 0.67 -2.19
C GLU A 76 -13.32 -0.17 -1.14
N ASN A 77 -13.01 -1.47 -1.07
CA ASN A 77 -13.59 -2.36 -0.07
C ASN A 77 -12.60 -3.47 0.26
N ASP A 78 -12.88 -4.21 1.34
CA ASP A 78 -11.97 -5.25 1.83
C ASP A 78 -11.75 -6.37 0.83
N THR A 79 -12.80 -6.78 0.11
CA THR A 79 -12.69 -7.82 -0.90
C THR A 79 -11.69 -7.43 -1.99
N GLU A 80 -11.77 -6.20 -2.47
CA GLU A 80 -10.84 -5.69 -3.48
C GLU A 80 -9.43 -5.58 -2.92
N SER A 81 -9.27 -5.05 -1.71
CA SER A 81 -7.96 -4.93 -1.06
C SER A 81 -7.29 -6.29 -0.90
N LEU A 82 -8.03 -7.29 -0.44
CA LEU A 82 -7.50 -8.64 -0.27
C LEU A 82 -7.18 -9.31 -1.60
N PHE A 83 -8.00 -9.07 -2.63
CA PHE A 83 -7.73 -9.58 -3.97
C PHE A 83 -6.41 -9.02 -4.52
N ILE A 84 -6.21 -7.72 -4.42
CA ILE A 84 -4.98 -7.05 -4.87
C ILE A 84 -3.78 -7.57 -4.08
N ALA A 85 -3.92 -7.69 -2.77
CA ALA A 85 -2.85 -8.20 -1.90
C ALA A 85 -2.44 -9.63 -2.29
N GLN A 86 -3.40 -10.52 -2.52
CA GLN A 86 -3.12 -11.90 -2.93
C GLN A 86 -2.44 -11.95 -4.30
N LYS A 87 -2.89 -11.16 -5.26
CA LYS A 87 -2.28 -11.06 -6.58
C LYS A 87 -0.83 -10.56 -6.46
N SER A 88 -0.59 -9.58 -5.60
CA SER A 88 0.74 -9.05 -5.34
C SER A 88 1.65 -10.10 -4.73
N LYS A 89 1.16 -10.87 -3.77
CA LYS A 89 1.93 -11.90 -3.07
C LYS A 89 2.38 -13.02 -4.01
N ILE A 90 1.53 -13.41 -4.95
CA ILE A 90 1.86 -14.45 -5.93
C ILE A 90 2.99 -13.99 -6.86
N ASN A 91 3.07 -12.71 -7.15
CA ASN A 91 3.97 -12.15 -8.17
C ASN A 91 5.19 -11.43 -7.62
N ALA A 92 5.30 -11.25 -6.30
CA ALA A 92 6.41 -10.51 -5.68
C ALA A 92 6.76 -11.07 -4.30
N ASN A 93 7.99 -10.79 -3.86
CA ASN A 93 8.49 -11.23 -2.53
C ASN A 93 8.42 -10.11 -1.48
N SER A 94 7.60 -9.10 -1.72
CA SER A 94 7.46 -7.94 -0.84
C SER A 94 6.74 -8.30 0.45
N THR A 95 6.99 -7.53 1.51
CA THR A 95 6.14 -7.54 2.69
C THR A 95 4.86 -6.78 2.36
N ILE A 96 3.69 -7.38 2.59
CA ILE A 96 2.41 -6.81 2.19
C ILE A 96 1.57 -6.46 3.40
N PHE A 97 1.22 -5.18 3.52
CA PHE A 97 0.31 -4.65 4.53
C PHE A 97 -1.04 -4.40 3.88
N VAL A 98 -2.10 -4.86 4.51
CA VAL A 98 -3.47 -4.64 4.03
C VAL A 98 -4.26 -3.93 5.11
N ILE A 99 -4.92 -2.84 4.76
CA ILE A 99 -5.78 -2.11 5.68
C ILE A 99 -7.20 -2.58 5.47
N LEU A 100 -7.82 -3.12 6.52
CA LEU A 100 -9.19 -3.66 6.48
C LEU A 100 -10.16 -2.78 7.27
N GLU A 101 -11.38 -2.66 6.74
CA GLU A 101 -12.50 -2.01 7.42
C GLU A 101 -13.15 -2.97 8.44
N ASP A 102 -13.19 -4.27 8.11
CA ASP A 102 -13.76 -5.32 8.94
C ASP A 102 -12.69 -6.37 9.24
N LEU A 103 -12.42 -6.59 10.52
CA LEU A 103 -11.35 -7.49 10.95
C LEU A 103 -11.76 -8.97 11.03
N VAL A 104 -12.97 -9.32 10.62
CA VAL A 104 -13.48 -10.70 10.75
C VAL A 104 -12.57 -11.75 10.06
N LEU A 105 -11.92 -11.38 8.97
CA LEU A 105 -11.01 -12.27 8.23
C LEU A 105 -9.52 -12.02 8.50
N ALA A 106 -9.21 -11.09 9.40
CA ALA A 106 -7.83 -10.67 9.65
C ALA A 106 -6.93 -11.85 10.06
N GLU A 107 -7.41 -12.69 10.98
CA GLU A 107 -6.61 -13.82 11.48
C GLU A 107 -6.23 -14.79 10.37
N ILE A 108 -7.17 -15.09 9.47
CA ILE A 108 -6.92 -15.98 8.33
C ILE A 108 -5.83 -15.38 7.43
N PHE A 109 -5.95 -14.10 7.09
CA PHE A 109 -5.00 -13.45 6.19
C PHE A 109 -3.64 -13.22 6.84
N GLU A 110 -3.61 -12.99 8.15
CA GLU A 110 -2.34 -12.94 8.88
C GLU A 110 -1.62 -14.30 8.83
N SER A 111 -2.35 -15.40 8.93
CA SER A 111 -1.77 -16.75 8.82
C SER A 111 -1.21 -17.02 7.42
N LEU A 112 -1.69 -16.31 6.40
CA LEU A 112 -1.18 -16.40 5.03
C LEU A 112 0.02 -15.48 4.77
N GLY A 113 0.47 -14.75 5.79
CA GLY A 113 1.66 -13.92 5.71
C GLY A 113 1.41 -12.44 5.44
N PHE A 114 0.16 -11.98 5.40
CA PHE A 114 -0.16 -10.55 5.30
C PHE A 114 -0.09 -9.91 6.68
N ILE A 115 0.29 -8.64 6.72
CA ILE A 115 0.22 -7.83 7.94
C ILE A 115 -1.02 -6.95 7.82
N ILE A 116 -1.93 -7.06 8.79
CA ILE A 116 -3.23 -6.39 8.73
C ILE A 116 -3.23 -5.16 9.63
N PHE A 117 -3.70 -4.03 9.10
CA PHE A 117 -4.00 -2.83 9.86
C PHE A 117 -5.52 -2.63 9.91
N ASP A 118 -6.00 -2.13 11.04
CA ASP A 118 -7.39 -1.73 11.24
C ASP A 118 -7.56 -0.28 10.78
N SER A 119 -8.44 -0.03 9.81
CA SER A 119 -8.68 1.33 9.31
C SER A 119 -9.24 2.26 10.39
N HIS A 120 -9.96 1.70 11.36
CA HIS A 120 -10.61 2.45 12.45
C HIS A 120 -9.71 2.66 13.66
N ASN A 121 -8.56 1.97 13.70
CA ASN A 121 -7.59 2.09 14.78
C ASN A 121 -6.19 1.84 14.21
N LEU A 122 -5.76 2.79 13.40
CA LEU A 122 -4.54 2.65 12.61
C LEU A 122 -3.29 2.79 13.50
N LYS A 123 -2.57 1.68 13.67
CA LYS A 123 -1.29 1.64 14.39
C LYS A 123 -0.25 1.03 13.47
N ILE A 124 0.75 1.81 13.09
CA ILE A 124 1.73 1.41 12.07
C ILE A 124 3.08 0.99 12.65
N THR A 125 3.12 0.59 13.91
CA THR A 125 4.36 0.16 14.57
C THR A 125 5.09 -0.93 13.79
N LYS A 126 4.37 -1.92 13.28
CA LYS A 126 4.97 -3.00 12.50
C LYS A 126 5.61 -2.49 11.20
N LEU A 127 4.98 -1.50 10.55
CA LEU A 127 5.55 -0.85 9.37
C LEU A 127 6.82 -0.09 9.73
N LEU A 128 6.77 0.74 10.78
CA LEU A 128 7.93 1.51 11.22
C LEU A 128 9.10 0.60 11.58
N ASN A 129 8.85 -0.52 12.22
CA ASN A 129 9.88 -1.51 12.54
C ASN A 129 10.54 -2.09 11.28
N LYS A 130 9.77 -2.33 10.22
CA LYS A 130 10.32 -2.78 8.94
C LYS A 130 11.22 -1.74 8.30
N LEU A 131 10.98 -0.46 8.56
CA LEU A 131 11.78 0.63 8.01
C LEU A 131 13.09 0.88 8.80
N GLY A 132 13.39 0.03 9.77
CA GLY A 132 14.66 0.09 10.49
C GLY A 132 14.68 1.00 11.71
N ASN A 133 13.53 1.27 12.26
CA ASN A 133 13.43 2.08 13.49
C ASN A 133 13.34 1.23 14.72
#